data_d7b7676ba66d4cc7075012b1130bc63f
#
_entry.id   d7b7676ba66d4cc7075012b1130bc63f
#
_cell.length_a   1.000
_cell.length_b   1.000
_cell.length_c   1.000
_cell.angle_alpha   90.00
_cell.angle_beta   90.00
_cell.angle_gamma   90.00
#
_symmetry.space_group_name_H-M   'P 1'
#
loop_
_entity.id
_entity.type
_entity.pdbx_description
1 polymer ?
#
loop_
_entity_poly.entity_id
_entity_poly.type
_entity_poly.pdbx_seq_one_letter_code
_entity_poly.pdbx_strand_id
1 'polypeptide(L)'
;MTIRHPEKINKPINPIKKKPDWIKSKLTNSKEFFFTKTVVNQNNLVTVCQEANCPNITECWSKRHATFMIMGDTCTRACGFCDVKTGKPGKLDPLEPFKVSLAVNKLNLKHVVITSVDRDDLDDGGSNHFYEVITTTRKNNLNTSIEVLTPDFLRKGDAYKKVLEANPDVFNHNIETVPRLYLRVRPSARYFASLELLKNAKLINRKVFTKS
;
A
#
# COMPACT_ATOMS: atom_id res chain seq x y z
N MET A 1 -16.61 11.48 -11.60
CA MET A 1 -17.14 11.39 -10.21
C MET A 1 -16.40 10.29 -9.47
N THR A 2 -15.79 10.59 -8.35
CA THR A 2 -15.17 9.60 -7.46
C THR A 2 -16.29 8.84 -6.75
N ILE A 3 -16.38 7.54 -6.99
CA ILE A 3 -17.34 6.68 -6.28
C ILE A 3 -16.76 6.42 -4.89
N ARG A 4 -17.43 6.87 -3.85
CA ARG A 4 -17.07 6.57 -2.46
C ARG A 4 -17.98 5.48 -1.91
N HIS A 5 -17.46 4.71 -0.96
CA HIS A 5 -18.29 3.76 -0.23
C HIS A 5 -19.49 4.48 0.41
N PRO A 6 -20.72 3.90 0.37
CA PRO A 6 -21.93 4.55 0.92
C PRO A 6 -21.77 5.07 2.35
N GLU A 7 -21.04 4.37 3.20
CA GLU A 7 -20.73 4.82 4.58
C GLU A 7 -19.85 6.07 4.64
N LYS A 8 -19.06 6.35 3.60
CA LYS A 8 -18.28 7.59 3.48
C LYS A 8 -19.14 8.76 2.98
N ILE A 9 -20.13 8.48 2.13
CA ILE A 9 -21.04 9.49 1.59
C ILE A 9 -22.05 9.93 2.65
N ASN A 10 -22.57 8.96 3.40
CA ASN A 10 -23.63 9.15 4.39
C ASN A 10 -23.08 9.24 5.82
N LYS A 11 -21.89 9.80 6.02
CA LYS A 11 -21.40 10.06 7.38
C LYS A 11 -22.41 10.95 8.10
N PRO A 12 -23.02 10.48 9.23
CA PRO A 12 -23.87 11.36 10.02
C PRO A 12 -23.03 12.56 10.47
N ILE A 13 -23.64 13.76 10.46
CA ILE A 13 -23.02 14.99 11.00
C ILE A 13 -23.02 14.87 12.52
N ASN A 14 -22.25 13.94 13.04
CA ASN A 14 -22.03 13.84 14.48
C ASN A 14 -20.85 14.75 14.82
N PRO A 15 -20.97 15.56 15.89
CA PRO A 15 -19.85 16.37 16.34
C PRO A 15 -18.67 15.44 16.65
N ILE A 16 -17.51 15.73 16.02
CA ILE A 16 -16.29 14.98 16.27
C ILE A 16 -15.93 15.14 17.74
N LYS A 17 -15.99 14.07 18.51
CA LYS A 17 -15.60 14.09 19.93
C LYS A 17 -14.13 14.53 20.02
N LYS A 18 -13.84 15.41 20.99
CA LYS A 18 -12.46 15.82 21.31
C LYS A 18 -11.62 14.56 21.53
N LYS A 19 -10.49 14.47 20.84
CA LYS A 19 -9.55 13.37 21.06
C LYS A 19 -8.96 13.46 22.48
N PRO A 20 -8.64 12.32 23.11
CA PRO A 20 -7.93 12.34 24.40
C PRO A 20 -6.64 13.15 24.30
N ASP A 21 -6.28 13.85 25.38
CA ASP A 21 -5.13 14.79 25.39
C ASP A 21 -3.76 14.11 25.14
N TRP A 22 -3.69 12.80 25.31
CA TRP A 22 -2.48 12.03 25.02
C TRP A 22 -2.29 11.71 23.52
N ILE A 23 -3.34 11.85 22.69
CA ILE A 23 -3.24 11.72 21.24
C ILE A 23 -2.73 13.05 20.67
N LYS A 24 -1.43 13.15 20.54
CA LYS A 24 -0.76 14.33 19.95
C LYS A 24 0.00 13.92 18.70
N SER A 25 -0.22 14.60 17.58
CA SER A 25 0.67 14.51 16.41
C SER A 25 1.81 15.51 16.60
N LYS A 26 3.05 15.04 16.42
CA LYS A 26 4.22 15.92 16.43
C LYS A 26 4.32 16.61 15.07
N LEU A 27 4.18 17.92 15.05
CA LEU A 27 4.54 18.72 13.88
C LEU A 27 6.07 18.85 13.87
N THR A 28 6.72 18.32 12.85
CA THR A 28 8.16 18.48 12.67
C THR A 28 8.42 19.27 11.40
N ASN A 29 9.21 20.32 11.51
CA ASN A 29 9.77 21.07 10.38
C ASN A 29 11.22 20.62 10.13
N SER A 30 11.48 19.30 10.13
CA SER A 30 12.82 18.78 9.94
C SER A 30 13.24 18.87 8.47
N LYS A 31 14.54 19.04 8.24
CA LYS A 31 15.12 19.02 6.89
C LYS A 31 14.86 17.67 6.20
N GLU A 32 14.85 16.59 6.97
CA GLU A 32 14.57 15.23 6.51
C GLU A 32 13.14 15.05 6.00
N PHE A 33 12.16 15.68 6.67
CA PHE A 33 10.78 15.67 6.18
C PHE A 33 10.66 16.33 4.80
N PHE A 34 11.25 17.53 4.65
CA PHE A 34 11.22 18.23 3.37
C PHE A 34 12.02 17.49 2.29
N PHE A 35 13.13 16.88 2.65
CA PHE A 35 13.91 16.05 1.74
C PHE A 35 13.08 14.86 1.25
N THR A 36 12.43 14.10 2.14
CA THR A 36 11.54 12.99 1.78
C THR A 36 10.41 13.46 0.86
N LYS A 37 9.75 14.57 1.21
CA LYS A 37 8.69 15.18 0.39
C LYS A 37 9.19 15.54 -1.01
N THR A 38 10.38 16.12 -1.09
CA THR A 38 11.00 16.50 -2.38
C THR A 38 11.29 15.27 -3.22
N VAL A 39 11.87 14.21 -2.65
CA VAL A 39 12.16 12.97 -3.38
C VAL A 39 10.89 12.32 -3.93
N VAL A 40 9.83 12.25 -3.12
CA VAL A 40 8.53 11.69 -3.54
C VAL A 40 7.96 12.51 -4.71
N ASN A 41 7.89 13.84 -4.56
CA ASN A 41 7.28 14.71 -5.57
C ASN A 41 8.09 14.77 -6.87
N GLN A 42 9.41 14.85 -6.81
CA GLN A 42 10.27 14.92 -8.01
C GLN A 42 10.24 13.64 -8.84
N ASN A 43 9.92 12.51 -8.24
CA ASN A 43 9.77 11.24 -8.94
C ASN A 43 8.30 10.94 -9.32
N ASN A 44 7.37 11.87 -9.06
CA ASN A 44 5.92 11.69 -9.29
C ASN A 44 5.39 10.39 -8.67
N LEU A 45 5.84 10.09 -7.45
CA LEU A 45 5.42 8.88 -6.73
C LEU A 45 4.22 9.16 -5.83
N VAL A 46 3.37 8.16 -5.71
CA VAL A 46 2.23 8.17 -4.80
C VAL A 46 2.62 7.49 -3.49
N THR A 47 2.18 8.01 -2.37
CA THR A 47 2.41 7.40 -1.06
C THR A 47 1.10 7.25 -0.29
N VAL A 48 0.94 6.13 0.41
CA VAL A 48 -0.19 5.95 1.34
C VAL A 48 -0.20 7.03 2.41
N CYS A 49 0.97 7.55 2.78
CA CYS A 49 1.10 8.60 3.77
C CYS A 49 0.32 9.87 3.38
N GLN A 50 0.30 10.21 2.09
CA GLN A 50 -0.44 11.36 1.55
C GLN A 50 -1.89 10.99 1.25
N GLU A 51 -2.13 9.92 0.49
CA GLU A 51 -3.46 9.55 0.00
C GLU A 51 -4.41 9.10 1.12
N ALA A 52 -3.89 8.48 2.17
CA ALA A 52 -4.68 8.07 3.33
C ALA A 52 -4.71 9.13 4.46
N ASN A 53 -4.21 10.35 4.21
CA ASN A 53 -4.15 11.41 5.23
C ASN A 53 -3.55 10.93 6.57
N CYS A 54 -2.43 10.20 6.50
CA CYS A 54 -1.83 9.55 7.66
C CYS A 54 -1.38 10.57 8.71
N PRO A 55 -1.85 10.48 9.98
CA PRO A 55 -1.48 11.44 11.02
C PRO A 55 -0.01 11.36 11.43
N ASN A 56 0.68 10.26 11.08
CA ASN A 56 2.08 10.02 11.43
C ASN A 56 3.07 10.44 10.33
N ILE A 57 2.58 11.05 9.23
CA ILE A 57 3.40 11.40 8.07
C ILE A 57 4.62 12.25 8.46
N THR A 58 4.45 13.21 9.36
CA THR A 58 5.54 14.11 9.78
C THR A 58 6.64 13.34 10.51
N GLU A 59 6.28 12.42 11.39
CA GLU A 59 7.26 11.61 12.11
C GLU A 59 7.95 10.60 11.18
N CYS A 60 7.19 9.87 10.36
CA CYS A 60 7.74 8.88 9.44
C CYS A 60 8.69 9.52 8.42
N TRP A 61 8.28 10.63 7.80
CA TRP A 61 9.09 11.29 6.79
C TRP A 61 10.32 12.00 7.36
N SER A 62 10.27 12.48 8.62
CA SER A 62 11.47 12.98 9.30
C SER A 62 12.49 11.87 9.61
N LYS A 63 12.04 10.62 9.65
CA LYS A 63 12.90 9.43 9.73
C LYS A 63 13.24 8.84 8.35
N ARG A 64 12.87 9.52 7.27
CA ARG A 64 13.00 9.09 5.87
C ARG A 64 12.23 7.80 5.54
N HIS A 65 11.17 7.48 6.30
CA HIS A 65 10.32 6.33 6.04
C HIS A 65 9.11 6.77 5.20
N ALA A 66 8.93 6.15 4.04
CA ALA A 66 7.75 6.34 3.20
C ALA A 66 7.22 4.99 2.75
N THR A 67 5.88 4.86 2.70
CA THR A 67 5.21 3.70 2.11
C THR A 67 4.75 4.09 0.72
N PHE A 68 5.41 3.52 -0.29
CA PHE A 68 5.08 3.79 -1.69
C PHE A 68 3.82 3.05 -2.08
N MET A 69 2.92 3.75 -2.76
CA MET A 69 1.70 3.18 -3.32
C MET A 69 1.83 3.16 -4.84
N ILE A 70 1.95 1.98 -5.41
CA ILE A 70 2.14 1.79 -6.84
C ILE A 70 0.82 1.62 -7.58
N MET A 71 0.87 1.73 -8.92
CA MET A 71 -0.26 1.61 -9.86
C MET A 71 -1.26 2.77 -9.78
N GLY A 72 -0.79 3.94 -9.30
CA GLY A 72 -1.54 5.19 -9.27
C GLY A 72 -2.26 5.46 -7.94
N ASP A 73 -3.14 6.46 -7.96
CA ASP A 73 -3.83 7.01 -6.78
C ASP A 73 -5.33 6.63 -6.72
N THR A 74 -5.81 5.85 -7.68
CA THR A 74 -7.23 5.52 -7.82
C THR A 74 -7.44 4.01 -7.73
N CYS A 75 -8.26 3.58 -6.78
CA CYS A 75 -8.55 2.17 -6.49
C CYS A 75 -9.85 1.73 -7.18
N THR A 76 -9.90 0.48 -7.65
CA THR A 76 -11.13 -0.12 -8.19
C THR A 76 -12.15 -0.48 -7.12
N ARG A 77 -11.74 -0.51 -5.83
CA ARG A 77 -12.59 -0.89 -4.69
C ARG A 77 -12.85 0.27 -3.76
N ALA A 78 -14.00 0.21 -3.06
CA ALA A 78 -14.49 1.25 -2.16
C ALA A 78 -14.60 0.72 -0.72
N CYS A 79 -13.46 0.42 -0.08
CA CYS A 79 -13.44 -0.03 1.31
C CYS A 79 -13.86 1.09 2.28
N GLY A 80 -14.72 0.78 3.26
CA GLY A 80 -15.34 1.78 4.14
C GLY A 80 -14.36 2.57 5.03
N PHE A 81 -13.21 1.98 5.36
CA PHE A 81 -12.17 2.58 6.20
C PHE A 81 -11.08 3.33 5.41
N CYS A 82 -10.99 3.11 4.08
CA CYS A 82 -9.90 3.62 3.26
C CYS A 82 -10.21 5.02 2.71
N ASP A 83 -9.26 5.94 2.74
CA ASP A 83 -9.42 7.32 2.26
C ASP A 83 -8.90 7.53 0.82
N VAL A 84 -8.30 6.50 0.23
CA VAL A 84 -7.84 6.51 -1.17
C VAL A 84 -9.02 6.70 -2.12
N LYS A 85 -8.80 7.45 -3.20
CA LYS A 85 -9.80 7.67 -4.25
C LYS A 85 -10.29 6.35 -4.85
N THR A 86 -11.57 6.28 -5.17
CA THR A 86 -12.16 5.14 -5.85
C THR A 86 -12.69 5.53 -7.22
N GLY A 87 -12.54 4.64 -8.20
CA GLY A 87 -13.00 4.92 -9.55
C GLY A 87 -12.32 4.02 -10.58
N LYS A 88 -12.24 4.52 -11.81
CA LYS A 88 -11.52 3.86 -12.91
C LYS A 88 -10.06 4.34 -12.90
N PRO A 89 -9.09 3.46 -12.61
CA PRO A 89 -7.68 3.83 -12.62
C PRO A 89 -7.18 4.15 -14.03
N GLY A 90 -6.10 4.93 -14.09
CA GLY A 90 -5.38 5.19 -15.33
C GLY A 90 -4.52 4.01 -15.78
N LYS A 91 -3.80 4.21 -16.89
CA LYS A 91 -2.80 3.25 -17.37
C LYS A 91 -1.64 3.14 -16.37
N LEU A 92 -1.01 1.98 -16.32
CA LEU A 92 0.22 1.78 -15.54
C LEU A 92 1.34 2.64 -16.13
N ASP A 93 2.15 3.23 -15.25
CA ASP A 93 3.38 3.91 -15.65
C ASP A 93 4.51 2.87 -15.79
N PRO A 94 5.02 2.61 -17.00
CA PRO A 94 6.09 1.63 -17.19
C PRO A 94 7.41 2.04 -16.52
N LEU A 95 7.57 3.31 -16.16
CA LEU A 95 8.76 3.82 -15.47
C LEU A 95 8.61 3.79 -13.94
N GLU A 96 7.44 3.47 -13.40
CA GLU A 96 7.21 3.45 -11.95
C GLU A 96 8.18 2.52 -11.20
N PRO A 97 8.52 1.30 -11.69
CA PRO A 97 9.50 0.44 -11.04
C PRO A 97 10.87 1.13 -10.87
N PHE A 98 11.33 1.83 -11.88
CA PHE A 98 12.58 2.59 -11.82
C PHE A 98 12.49 3.79 -10.88
N LYS A 99 11.40 4.55 -10.93
CA LYS A 99 11.17 5.72 -10.07
C LYS A 99 11.13 5.33 -8.59
N VAL A 100 10.45 4.25 -8.23
CA VAL A 100 10.41 3.71 -6.86
C VAL A 100 11.81 3.31 -6.42
N SER A 101 12.52 2.54 -7.24
CA SER A 101 13.89 2.10 -6.97
C SER A 101 14.84 3.28 -6.73
N LEU A 102 14.74 4.33 -7.54
CA LEU A 102 15.53 5.55 -7.41
C LEU A 102 15.22 6.31 -6.12
N ALA A 103 13.94 6.40 -5.75
CA ALA A 103 13.52 7.04 -4.51
C ALA A 103 14.03 6.28 -3.27
N VAL A 104 13.95 4.95 -3.27
CA VAL A 104 14.51 4.09 -2.23
C VAL A 104 16.01 4.35 -2.05
N ASN A 105 16.75 4.44 -3.16
CA ASN A 105 18.18 4.75 -3.15
C ASN A 105 18.46 6.15 -2.60
N LYS A 106 17.81 7.19 -3.13
CA LYS A 106 17.99 8.58 -2.68
C LYS A 106 17.68 8.78 -1.20
N LEU A 107 16.66 8.09 -0.69
CA LEU A 107 16.30 8.12 0.73
C LEU A 107 17.21 7.23 1.60
N ASN A 108 18.04 6.41 0.98
CA ASN A 108 18.93 5.44 1.64
C ASN A 108 18.15 4.55 2.63
N LEU A 109 17.06 3.96 2.17
CA LEU A 109 16.18 3.17 3.02
C LEU A 109 16.81 1.82 3.34
N LYS A 110 16.81 1.45 4.61
CA LYS A 110 17.17 0.08 5.05
C LYS A 110 15.98 -0.87 4.91
N HIS A 111 14.77 -0.33 4.93
CA HIS A 111 13.53 -1.07 4.76
C HIS A 111 12.53 -0.20 3.98
N VAL A 112 11.91 -0.78 2.98
CA VAL A 112 10.87 -0.12 2.18
C VAL A 112 9.58 -0.92 2.21
N VAL A 113 8.46 -0.22 2.37
CA VAL A 113 7.12 -0.81 2.22
C VAL A 113 6.54 -0.35 0.89
N ILE A 114 6.15 -1.32 0.08
CA ILE A 114 5.51 -1.12 -1.23
C ILE A 114 4.10 -1.69 -1.15
N THR A 115 3.12 -0.86 -1.38
CA THR A 115 1.71 -1.27 -1.46
C THR A 115 1.10 -0.78 -2.77
N SER A 116 -0.17 -1.09 -3.01
CA SER A 116 -0.87 -0.65 -4.21
C SER A 116 -2.32 -0.28 -3.92
N VAL A 117 -2.93 0.40 -4.87
CA VAL A 117 -4.38 0.37 -5.05
C VAL A 117 -4.82 -1.01 -5.55
N ASP A 118 -6.08 -1.40 -5.34
CA ASP A 118 -6.64 -2.57 -6.04
C ASP A 118 -6.81 -2.25 -7.52
N ARG A 119 -6.39 -3.18 -8.37
CA ARG A 119 -6.45 -3.11 -9.83
C ARG A 119 -7.24 -4.30 -10.39
N ASP A 120 -8.50 -4.42 -9.95
CA ASP A 120 -9.38 -5.48 -10.42
C ASP A 120 -9.69 -5.40 -11.93
N ASP A 121 -9.37 -4.25 -12.53
CA ASP A 121 -9.46 -3.98 -13.97
C ASP A 121 -8.36 -4.68 -14.80
N LEU A 122 -7.22 -5.04 -14.19
CA LEU A 122 -6.13 -5.74 -14.84
C LEU A 122 -6.33 -7.27 -14.76
N ASP A 123 -5.97 -7.99 -15.79
CA ASP A 123 -6.14 -9.45 -15.87
C ASP A 123 -5.38 -10.20 -14.76
N ASP A 124 -4.20 -9.68 -14.39
CA ASP A 124 -3.33 -10.22 -13.33
C ASP A 124 -3.50 -9.51 -11.97
N GLY A 125 -4.44 -8.55 -11.87
CA GLY A 125 -4.61 -7.73 -10.66
C GLY A 125 -3.40 -6.84 -10.32
N GLY A 126 -2.45 -6.67 -11.24
CA GLY A 126 -1.23 -5.88 -11.06
C GLY A 126 -0.03 -6.66 -10.50
N SER A 127 -0.10 -7.99 -10.47
CA SER A 127 0.96 -8.83 -9.91
C SER A 127 2.29 -8.74 -10.67
N ASN A 128 2.25 -8.60 -12.00
CA ASN A 128 3.45 -8.38 -12.81
C ASN A 128 4.11 -7.04 -12.48
N HIS A 129 3.32 -6.01 -12.26
CA HIS A 129 3.84 -4.70 -11.88
C HIS A 129 4.53 -4.73 -10.50
N PHE A 130 3.94 -5.44 -9.52
CA PHE A 130 4.62 -5.72 -8.25
C PHE A 130 5.96 -6.42 -8.46
N TYR A 131 5.97 -7.47 -9.29
CA TYR A 131 7.19 -8.21 -9.60
C TYR A 131 8.29 -7.28 -10.15
N GLU A 132 7.96 -6.43 -11.11
CA GLU A 132 8.89 -5.47 -11.70
C GLU A 132 9.42 -4.45 -10.69
N VAL A 133 8.53 -3.92 -9.84
CA VAL A 133 8.93 -2.96 -8.78
C VAL A 133 9.87 -3.61 -7.79
N ILE A 134 9.56 -4.82 -7.30
CA ILE A 134 10.38 -5.53 -6.33
C ILE A 134 11.76 -5.86 -6.92
N THR A 135 11.79 -6.46 -8.11
CA THR A 135 13.04 -6.89 -8.75
C THR A 135 13.92 -5.71 -9.11
N THR A 136 13.35 -4.62 -9.64
CA THR A 136 14.10 -3.39 -9.97
C THR A 136 14.63 -2.73 -8.70
N THR A 137 13.83 -2.68 -7.63
CA THR A 137 14.25 -2.12 -6.35
C THR A 137 15.37 -2.95 -5.72
N ARG A 138 15.25 -4.28 -5.74
CA ARG A 138 16.27 -5.19 -5.23
C ARG A 138 17.60 -5.05 -5.97
N LYS A 139 17.55 -5.00 -7.30
CA LYS A 139 18.75 -4.87 -8.14
C LYS A 139 19.57 -3.62 -7.81
N ASN A 140 18.91 -2.51 -7.53
CA ASN A 140 19.58 -1.22 -7.34
C ASN A 140 19.83 -0.90 -5.84
N ASN A 141 19.26 -1.67 -4.91
CA ASN A 141 19.31 -1.43 -3.46
C ASN A 141 19.52 -2.74 -2.70
N LEU A 142 20.70 -3.33 -2.84
CA LEU A 142 21.04 -4.68 -2.35
C LEU A 142 20.85 -4.86 -0.85
N ASN A 143 21.03 -3.81 -0.05
CA ASN A 143 20.96 -3.84 1.40
C ASN A 143 19.61 -3.39 1.96
N THR A 144 18.60 -3.17 1.07
CA THR A 144 17.27 -2.76 1.47
C THR A 144 16.35 -3.97 1.63
N SER A 145 15.74 -4.13 2.79
CA SER A 145 14.66 -5.09 3.01
C SER A 145 13.38 -4.58 2.34
N ILE A 146 12.68 -5.45 1.63
CA ILE A 146 11.48 -5.11 0.87
C ILE A 146 10.27 -5.82 1.47
N GLU A 147 9.35 -5.04 2.03
CA GLU A 147 8.02 -5.47 2.44
C GLU A 147 7.02 -5.11 1.34
N VAL A 148 6.14 -6.03 1.00
CA VAL A 148 5.00 -5.76 0.13
C VAL A 148 3.70 -5.93 0.88
N LEU A 149 2.82 -4.94 0.81
CA LEU A 149 1.45 -5.02 1.28
C LEU A 149 0.54 -5.19 0.06
N THR A 150 0.13 -6.43 -0.19
CA THR A 150 -0.60 -6.78 -1.41
C THR A 150 -2.11 -6.78 -1.22
N PRO A 151 -2.90 -6.51 -2.28
CA PRO A 151 -4.31 -6.86 -2.34
C PRO A 151 -4.51 -8.39 -2.39
N ASP A 152 -5.76 -8.85 -2.41
CA ASP A 152 -6.09 -10.27 -2.66
C ASP A 152 -6.14 -10.62 -4.15
N PHE A 153 -5.74 -9.68 -5.02
CA PHE A 153 -5.76 -9.77 -6.48
C PHE A 153 -7.10 -10.25 -7.06
N LEU A 154 -8.20 -10.01 -6.35
CA LEU A 154 -9.53 -10.52 -6.68
C LEU A 154 -9.55 -12.05 -6.90
N ARG A 155 -8.65 -12.77 -6.25
CA ARG A 155 -8.47 -14.23 -6.38
C ARG A 155 -8.15 -14.66 -7.82
N LYS A 156 -7.45 -13.81 -8.58
CA LYS A 156 -7.01 -14.08 -9.95
C LYS A 156 -5.87 -15.09 -9.96
N GLY A 157 -6.22 -16.36 -9.98
CA GLY A 157 -5.27 -17.47 -10.16
C GLY A 157 -4.01 -17.37 -9.30
N ASP A 158 -2.87 -17.38 -9.96
CA ASP A 158 -1.55 -17.41 -9.35
C ASP A 158 -0.91 -16.01 -9.16
N ALA A 159 -1.70 -14.93 -9.21
CA ALA A 159 -1.19 -13.56 -9.12
C ALA A 159 -0.24 -13.35 -7.92
N TYR A 160 -0.61 -13.83 -6.72
CA TYR A 160 0.25 -13.73 -5.55
C TYR A 160 1.55 -14.55 -5.67
N LYS A 161 1.55 -15.67 -6.43
CA LYS A 161 2.76 -16.46 -6.69
C LYS A 161 3.75 -15.62 -7.49
N LYS A 162 3.27 -14.85 -8.47
CA LYS A 162 4.11 -13.94 -9.25
C LYS A 162 4.83 -12.92 -8.38
N VAL A 163 4.16 -12.37 -7.38
CA VAL A 163 4.80 -11.46 -6.41
C VAL A 163 5.85 -12.18 -5.57
N LEU A 164 5.59 -13.43 -5.15
CA LEU A 164 6.53 -14.22 -4.36
C LEU A 164 7.77 -14.66 -5.15
N GLU A 165 7.68 -14.83 -6.48
CA GLU A 165 8.82 -15.09 -7.37
C GLU A 165 9.86 -13.96 -7.30
N ALA A 166 9.42 -12.71 -7.04
CA ALA A 166 10.32 -11.57 -6.86
C ALA A 166 11.07 -11.57 -5.51
N ASN A 167 10.82 -12.55 -4.63
CA ASN A 167 11.45 -12.74 -3.34
C ASN A 167 11.39 -11.49 -2.43
N PRO A 168 10.21 -10.96 -2.08
CA PRO A 168 10.10 -9.97 -1.02
C PRO A 168 10.54 -10.57 0.32
N ASP A 169 11.08 -9.75 1.22
CA ASP A 169 11.46 -10.21 2.57
C ASP A 169 10.23 -10.39 3.46
N VAL A 170 9.23 -9.52 3.27
CA VAL A 170 7.96 -9.56 4.00
C VAL A 170 6.79 -9.53 3.02
N PHE A 171 5.88 -10.49 3.13
CA PHE A 171 4.62 -10.53 2.41
C PHE A 171 3.48 -10.22 3.37
N ASN A 172 2.90 -9.05 3.23
CA ASN A 172 1.84 -8.53 4.07
C ASN A 172 0.52 -8.49 3.31
N HIS A 173 -0.56 -8.88 3.99
CA HIS A 173 -1.93 -8.74 3.50
C HIS A 173 -2.88 -8.49 4.65
N ASN A 174 -3.52 -7.33 4.65
CA ASN A 174 -4.40 -6.91 5.73
C ASN A 174 -5.71 -7.72 5.75
N ILE A 175 -6.12 -8.19 6.92
CA ILE A 175 -7.41 -8.84 7.16
C ILE A 175 -8.49 -7.81 7.51
N GLU A 176 -8.12 -6.69 8.12
CA GLU A 176 -8.89 -5.48 8.41
C GLU A 176 -10.02 -5.65 9.44
N THR A 177 -10.84 -6.70 9.37
CA THR A 177 -12.00 -6.87 10.24
C THR A 177 -12.42 -8.33 10.39
N VAL A 178 -13.41 -8.58 11.24
CA VAL A 178 -13.98 -9.91 11.48
C VAL A 178 -14.91 -10.38 10.34
N PRO A 179 -15.12 -11.70 10.15
CA PRO A 179 -15.86 -12.25 9.01
C PRO A 179 -17.24 -11.60 8.78
N ARG A 180 -18.03 -11.39 9.86
CA ARG A 180 -19.40 -10.86 9.77
C ARG A 180 -19.48 -9.44 9.21
N LEU A 181 -18.39 -8.66 9.26
CA LEU A 181 -18.34 -7.28 8.78
C LEU A 181 -17.71 -7.14 7.39
N TYR A 182 -17.15 -8.23 6.85
CA TYR A 182 -16.30 -8.16 5.66
C TYR A 182 -17.01 -7.55 4.46
N LEU A 183 -18.21 -8.03 4.14
CA LEU A 183 -19.00 -7.53 3.00
C LEU A 183 -19.33 -6.04 3.10
N ARG A 184 -19.56 -5.56 4.34
CA ARG A 184 -19.90 -4.17 4.60
C ARG A 184 -18.67 -3.26 4.57
N VAL A 185 -17.56 -3.70 5.16
CA VAL A 185 -16.37 -2.87 5.41
C VAL A 185 -15.38 -2.97 4.27
N ARG A 186 -15.24 -4.17 3.66
CA ARG A 186 -14.30 -4.47 2.59
C ARG A 186 -15.01 -5.22 1.45
N PRO A 187 -15.89 -4.53 0.69
CA PRO A 187 -16.60 -5.16 -0.42
C PRO A 187 -15.61 -5.73 -1.44
N SER A 188 -16.02 -6.80 -2.14
CA SER A 188 -15.23 -7.59 -3.10
C SER A 188 -14.15 -8.50 -2.48
N ALA A 189 -13.68 -8.26 -1.27
CA ALA A 189 -12.77 -9.16 -0.57
C ALA A 189 -13.52 -10.30 0.15
N ARG A 190 -12.77 -11.33 0.56
CA ARG A 190 -13.29 -12.50 1.29
C ARG A 190 -12.34 -12.85 2.43
N TYR A 191 -12.88 -12.96 3.65
CA TYR A 191 -12.09 -13.20 4.86
C TYR A 191 -11.23 -14.47 4.76
N PHE A 192 -11.86 -15.60 4.43
CA PHE A 192 -11.15 -16.88 4.35
C PHE A 192 -10.14 -16.92 3.20
N ALA A 193 -10.43 -16.25 2.08
CA ALA A 193 -9.46 -16.12 0.98
C ALA A 193 -8.23 -15.31 1.40
N SER A 194 -8.39 -14.28 2.23
CA SER A 194 -7.28 -13.52 2.80
C SER A 194 -6.40 -14.37 3.71
N LEU A 195 -7.00 -15.24 4.55
CA LEU A 195 -6.25 -16.18 5.38
C LEU A 195 -5.51 -17.22 4.54
N GLU A 196 -6.20 -17.76 3.52
CA GLU A 196 -5.62 -18.74 2.60
C GLU A 196 -4.44 -18.15 1.80
N LEU A 197 -4.56 -16.90 1.36
CA LEU A 197 -3.48 -16.18 0.68
C LEU A 197 -2.21 -16.13 1.53
N LEU A 198 -2.32 -15.73 2.79
CA LEU A 198 -1.17 -15.68 3.72
C LEU A 198 -0.60 -17.08 4.00
N LYS A 199 -1.46 -18.08 4.20
CA LYS A 199 -1.06 -19.48 4.38
C LYS A 199 -0.30 -19.99 3.16
N ASN A 200 -0.83 -19.78 1.96
CA ASN A 200 -0.23 -20.24 0.72
C ASN A 200 1.09 -19.52 0.42
N ALA A 201 1.19 -18.21 0.70
CA ALA A 201 2.43 -17.47 0.59
C ALA A 201 3.55 -18.13 1.42
N LYS A 202 3.24 -18.52 2.66
CA LYS A 202 4.20 -19.20 3.56
C LYS A 202 4.57 -20.61 3.10
N LEU A 203 3.63 -21.33 2.47
CA LEU A 203 3.89 -22.66 1.92
C LEU A 203 4.81 -22.61 0.69
N ILE A 204 4.64 -21.61 -0.18
CA ILE A 204 5.45 -21.43 -1.38
C ILE A 204 6.87 -20.96 -1.02
N ASN A 205 6.98 -19.96 -0.15
CA ASN A 205 8.27 -19.43 0.29
C ASN A 205 8.35 -19.50 1.82
N ARG A 206 9.00 -20.55 2.35
CA ARG A 206 9.18 -20.75 3.80
C ARG A 206 10.02 -19.67 4.47
N LYS A 207 10.84 -18.93 3.70
CA LYS A 207 11.73 -17.88 4.24
C LYS A 207 11.02 -16.54 4.35
N VAL A 208 9.96 -16.28 3.56
CA VAL A 208 9.24 -15.01 3.61
C VAL A 208 8.56 -14.83 4.96
N PHE A 209 8.66 -13.63 5.54
CA PHE A 209 7.86 -13.28 6.70
C PHE A 209 6.45 -12.91 6.22
N THR A 210 5.43 -13.57 6.76
CA THR A 210 4.03 -13.20 6.52
C THR A 210 3.54 -12.30 7.63
N LYS A 211 2.78 -11.26 7.28
CA LYS A 211 2.27 -10.22 8.18
C LYS A 211 0.83 -9.87 7.84
N SER A 212 0.05 -9.46 8.84
CA SER A 212 -1.30 -8.93 8.70
C SER A 212 -1.56 -7.80 9.69
#